data_33d9db3fa792777524c9595390b64626
#
_entry.id   33d9db3fa792777524c9595390b64626
#
_cell.length_a   1.000
_cell.length_b   1.000
_cell.length_c   1.000
_cell.angle_alpha   90.00
_cell.angle_beta   90.00
_cell.angle_gamma   90.00
#
_symmetry.space_group_name_H-M   'P 1'
#
loop_
_entity.id
_entity.type
_entity.pdbx_description
1 polymer ?
#
loop_
_entity_poly.entity_id
_entity_poly.type
_entity_poly.pdbx_seq_one_letter_code
_entity_poly.pdbx_strand_id
1 'polypeptide(L)'
;MEKIIFTGTFVIALLVTGCTSRMNDGNYPGNPEPLIQNAYIKLPLGSVKPEGWLRDQLEAQAGGLTGHVDDFWPDLVNSSWRGGDGEAWERGPYFLDGLVPLAYLLDDERLKDKVKEWIEPIISSSTDSGWYGPAKNKDRWPLAVANKVLMQYYEVSGDDRALEVIKKYFRYLHETPPDWPDKD
;
A
#
# COMPACT_ATOMS: atom_id res chain seq x y z
N MET A 1 55.27 -56.90 -25.15
CA MET A 1 54.59 -56.24 -23.99
C MET A 1 54.25 -54.84 -24.38
N GLU A 2 53.05 -54.66 -24.96
CA GLU A 2 52.52 -53.35 -25.43
C GLU A 2 51.80 -52.68 -24.28
N LYS A 3 52.19 -51.43 -23.96
CA LYS A 3 51.53 -50.61 -22.96
C LYS A 3 50.45 -49.79 -23.65
N ILE A 4 49.19 -50.12 -23.34
CA ILE A 4 48.02 -49.33 -23.78
C ILE A 4 47.91 -48.14 -22.85
N ILE A 5 48.07 -46.92 -23.40
CA ILE A 5 47.89 -45.67 -22.72
C ILE A 5 46.42 -45.26 -22.95
N PHE A 6 45.60 -45.31 -21.88
CA PHE A 6 44.20 -44.83 -21.90
C PHE A 6 44.22 -43.31 -21.66
N THR A 7 43.99 -42.55 -22.71
CA THR A 7 43.80 -41.10 -22.61
C THR A 7 42.33 -40.83 -22.30
N GLY A 8 42.04 -40.63 -21.04
CA GLY A 8 40.71 -40.23 -20.59
C GLY A 8 40.42 -38.78 -20.90
N THR A 9 39.54 -38.52 -21.89
CA THR A 9 39.08 -37.16 -22.18
C THR A 9 38.02 -36.77 -21.17
N PHE A 10 38.38 -35.86 -20.27
CA PHE A 10 37.47 -35.32 -19.27
C PHE A 10 36.64 -34.20 -19.95
N VAL A 11 35.36 -34.48 -20.27
CA VAL A 11 34.43 -33.49 -20.75
C VAL A 11 33.88 -32.75 -19.54
N ILE A 12 34.37 -31.55 -19.30
CA ILE A 12 33.78 -30.63 -18.29
C ILE A 12 32.54 -30.02 -18.95
N ALA A 13 31.38 -30.53 -18.59
CA ALA A 13 30.11 -29.89 -18.89
C ALA A 13 29.99 -28.63 -17.99
N LEU A 14 30.28 -27.47 -18.56
CA LEU A 14 29.92 -26.18 -17.96
C LEU A 14 28.37 -26.05 -17.92
N LEU A 15 27.80 -26.41 -16.80
CA LEU A 15 26.43 -26.00 -16.48
C LEU A 15 26.43 -24.46 -16.32
N VAL A 16 26.14 -23.77 -17.41
CA VAL A 16 25.75 -22.37 -17.37
C VAL A 16 24.36 -22.36 -16.74
N THR A 17 24.30 -22.32 -15.42
CA THR A 17 23.12 -21.88 -14.71
C THR A 17 22.93 -20.42 -15.05
N GLY A 18 22.21 -20.16 -16.15
CA GLY A 18 21.66 -18.84 -16.42
C GLY A 18 20.82 -18.44 -15.24
N CYS A 19 21.36 -17.59 -14.36
CA CYS A 19 20.53 -16.74 -13.51
C CYS A 19 19.71 -15.87 -14.46
N THR A 20 18.60 -16.39 -14.94
CA THR A 20 17.48 -15.55 -15.30
C THR A 20 17.05 -14.92 -13.97
N SER A 21 17.63 -13.75 -13.65
CA SER A 21 16.96 -12.83 -12.75
C SER A 21 15.59 -12.63 -13.40
N ARG A 22 14.58 -13.34 -12.90
CA ARG A 22 13.20 -12.90 -13.07
C ARG A 22 13.21 -11.50 -12.51
N MET A 23 13.27 -10.52 -13.40
CA MET A 23 12.83 -9.18 -13.07
C MET A 23 11.44 -9.42 -12.50
N ASN A 24 11.30 -9.07 -11.22
CA ASN A 24 10.07 -9.28 -10.50
C ASN A 24 9.07 -8.33 -11.17
N ASP A 25 8.31 -8.80 -12.16
CA ASP A 25 7.22 -8.07 -12.80
C ASP A 25 6.13 -7.69 -11.80
N GLY A 26 6.30 -8.07 -10.52
CA GLY A 26 5.38 -7.79 -9.43
C GLY A 26 5.16 -6.31 -9.14
N ASN A 27 6.06 -5.42 -9.56
CA ASN A 27 5.90 -3.98 -9.35
C ASN A 27 4.98 -3.30 -10.38
N TYR A 28 4.62 -3.99 -11.47
CA TYR A 28 3.79 -3.44 -12.54
C TYR A 28 2.72 -4.45 -12.98
N PRO A 29 1.85 -4.89 -12.07
CA PRO A 29 0.85 -5.89 -12.41
C PRO A 29 -0.17 -5.29 -13.38
N GLY A 30 -0.34 -5.95 -14.51
CA GLY A 30 -1.51 -5.74 -15.35
C GLY A 30 -2.78 -6.31 -14.71
N ASN A 31 -3.92 -6.09 -15.34
CA ASN A 31 -5.16 -6.68 -14.87
C ASN A 31 -5.07 -8.22 -14.93
N PRO A 32 -5.47 -8.97 -13.88
CA PRO A 32 -5.58 -10.40 -13.95
C PRO A 32 -6.77 -10.81 -14.85
N GLU A 33 -6.64 -11.95 -15.52
CA GLU A 33 -7.78 -12.50 -16.26
C GLU A 33 -8.98 -12.79 -15.33
N PRO A 34 -10.23 -12.57 -15.78
CA PRO A 34 -10.67 -12.24 -17.14
C PRO A 34 -10.76 -10.74 -17.47
N LEU A 35 -10.14 -9.87 -16.69
CA LEU A 35 -10.20 -8.42 -16.89
C LEU A 35 -9.41 -8.00 -18.13
N ILE A 36 -9.97 -7.03 -18.87
CA ILE A 36 -9.30 -6.44 -20.03
C ILE A 36 -8.03 -5.70 -19.57
N GLN A 37 -6.94 -5.92 -20.29
CA GLN A 37 -5.69 -5.22 -20.00
C GLN A 37 -5.82 -3.72 -20.26
N ASN A 38 -5.31 -2.90 -19.33
CA ASN A 38 -5.24 -1.47 -19.51
C ASN A 38 -4.14 -1.11 -20.52
N ALA A 39 -4.37 -0.04 -21.30
CA ALA A 39 -3.35 0.52 -22.20
C ALA A 39 -2.14 1.07 -21.44
N TYR A 40 -2.31 1.48 -20.19
CA TYR A 40 -1.27 1.98 -19.29
C TYR A 40 -1.35 1.27 -17.94
N ILE A 41 -0.20 1.01 -17.37
CA ILE A 41 -0.08 0.42 -16.03
C ILE A 41 0.27 1.55 -15.05
N LYS A 42 -0.47 1.62 -13.93
CA LYS A 42 -0.16 2.55 -12.85
C LYS A 42 1.21 2.19 -12.26
N LEU A 43 2.10 3.15 -12.15
CA LEU A 43 3.35 2.96 -11.42
C LEU A 43 3.06 2.92 -9.91
N PRO A 44 3.69 2.00 -9.17
CA PRO A 44 3.62 1.99 -7.72
C PRO A 44 4.11 3.31 -7.12
N LEU A 45 3.55 3.68 -5.99
CA LEU A 45 3.99 4.86 -5.25
C LEU A 45 5.50 4.78 -4.95
N GLY A 46 6.21 5.87 -5.22
CA GLY A 46 7.67 5.95 -5.02
C GLY A 46 8.51 5.53 -6.21
N SER A 47 7.91 4.98 -7.30
CA SER A 47 8.63 4.65 -8.54
C SER A 47 9.21 5.89 -9.24
N VAL A 48 8.57 7.05 -9.06
CA VAL A 48 9.04 8.34 -9.56
C VAL A 48 9.24 9.27 -8.38
N LYS A 49 10.42 9.84 -8.27
CA LYS A 49 10.76 10.80 -7.20
C LYS A 49 10.74 12.22 -7.75
N PRO A 50 10.17 13.19 -7.03
CA PRO A 50 10.24 14.59 -7.41
C PRO A 50 11.64 15.16 -7.18
N GLU A 51 12.05 16.09 -8.07
CA GLU A 51 13.28 16.85 -7.93
C GLU A 51 13.01 18.35 -8.13
N GLY A 52 13.98 19.19 -7.76
CA GLY A 52 13.91 20.63 -7.87
C GLY A 52 12.69 21.20 -7.17
N TRP A 53 12.02 22.17 -7.79
CA TRP A 53 10.89 22.88 -7.16
C TRP A 53 9.72 21.97 -6.72
N LEU A 54 9.51 20.81 -7.36
CA LEU A 54 8.50 19.83 -6.90
C LEU A 54 8.90 19.23 -5.57
N ARG A 55 10.18 18.89 -5.39
CA ARG A 55 10.70 18.43 -4.12
C ARG A 55 10.56 19.50 -3.04
N ASP A 56 10.92 20.76 -3.35
CA ASP A 56 10.78 21.88 -2.42
C ASP A 56 9.34 22.05 -1.94
N GLN A 57 8.34 21.85 -2.82
CA GLN A 57 6.93 21.88 -2.44
C GLN A 57 6.56 20.74 -1.47
N LEU A 58 7.08 19.54 -1.66
CA LEU A 58 6.82 18.44 -0.74
C LEU A 58 7.51 18.66 0.60
N GLU A 59 8.73 19.21 0.61
CA GLU A 59 9.45 19.57 1.85
C GLU A 59 8.70 20.67 2.63
N ALA A 60 8.14 21.66 1.93
CA ALA A 60 7.29 22.67 2.56
C ALA A 60 6.01 22.05 3.17
N GLN A 61 5.40 21.04 2.54
CA GLN A 61 4.26 20.33 3.09
C GLN A 61 4.66 19.49 4.32
N ALA A 62 5.82 18.82 4.27
CA ALA A 62 6.36 18.02 5.37
C ALA A 62 6.67 18.87 6.61
N GLY A 63 7.21 20.08 6.43
CA GLY A 63 7.42 21.06 7.48
C GLY A 63 6.17 21.88 7.85
N GLY A 64 5.10 21.79 7.06
CA GLY A 64 3.85 22.50 7.22
C GLY A 64 2.72 21.63 7.74
N LEU A 65 1.48 21.91 7.27
CA LEU A 65 0.27 21.28 7.79
C LEU A 65 0.27 19.76 7.62
N THR A 66 0.62 19.24 6.45
CA THR A 66 0.57 17.79 6.22
C THR A 66 1.48 17.02 7.18
N GLY A 67 2.63 17.58 7.55
CA GLY A 67 3.54 16.95 8.49
C GLY A 67 3.18 17.11 9.96
N HIS A 68 2.23 18.02 10.31
CA HIS A 68 2.01 18.47 11.69
C HIS A 68 0.55 18.67 12.11
N VAL A 69 -0.43 18.64 11.19
CA VAL A 69 -1.83 18.94 11.53
C VAL A 69 -2.42 17.98 12.56
N ASP A 70 -1.95 16.75 12.61
CA ASP A 70 -2.35 15.74 13.59
C ASP A 70 -1.71 15.97 14.99
N ASP A 71 -0.80 16.92 15.13
CA ASP A 71 -0.20 17.29 16.41
C ASP A 71 -1.10 18.27 17.20
N PHE A 72 -1.99 19.01 16.53
CA PHE A 72 -2.78 20.08 17.16
C PHE A 72 -4.25 20.16 16.78
N TRP A 73 -4.68 19.59 15.63
CA TRP A 73 -6.10 19.62 15.27
C TRP A 73 -6.87 18.53 16.00
N PRO A 74 -7.85 18.87 16.89
CA PRO A 74 -8.49 17.91 17.78
C PRO A 74 -9.08 16.68 17.09
N ASP A 75 -9.62 16.86 15.87
CA ASP A 75 -10.21 15.78 15.11
C ASP A 75 -9.20 14.72 14.64
N LEU A 76 -7.94 15.10 14.49
CA LEU A 76 -6.85 14.20 14.15
C LEU A 76 -6.09 13.72 15.40
N VAL A 77 -5.84 14.62 16.37
CA VAL A 77 -5.18 14.24 17.64
C VAL A 77 -5.90 13.10 18.33
N ASN A 78 -7.24 13.18 18.41
CA ASN A 78 -8.09 12.17 19.07
C ASN A 78 -8.84 11.27 18.08
N SER A 79 -8.40 11.20 16.83
CA SER A 79 -9.10 10.44 15.79
C SER A 79 -9.34 8.99 16.19
N SER A 80 -10.54 8.52 15.98
CA SER A 80 -10.89 7.10 16.17
C SER A 80 -10.19 6.18 15.17
N TRP A 81 -9.70 6.71 14.06
CA TRP A 81 -8.87 5.97 13.10
C TRP A 81 -7.47 5.67 13.65
N ARG A 82 -7.01 6.49 14.59
CA ARG A 82 -5.73 6.32 15.29
C ARG A 82 -5.89 5.58 16.63
N GLY A 83 -7.09 5.09 16.94
CA GLY A 83 -7.40 4.43 18.21
C GLY A 83 -7.91 5.35 19.31
N GLY A 84 -8.17 6.64 19.02
CA GLY A 84 -8.80 7.59 19.91
C GLY A 84 -10.32 7.43 19.94
N ASP A 85 -11.00 8.38 20.57
CA ASP A 85 -12.47 8.40 20.74
C ASP A 85 -13.15 9.57 19.99
N GLY A 86 -12.36 10.40 19.29
CA GLY A 86 -12.81 11.58 18.56
C GLY A 86 -13.45 11.29 17.20
N GLU A 87 -13.07 12.06 16.21
CA GLU A 87 -13.58 11.97 14.84
C GLU A 87 -13.42 10.55 14.27
N ALA A 88 -14.48 10.03 13.65
CA ALA A 88 -14.55 8.65 13.19
C ALA A 88 -14.94 8.53 11.71
N TRP A 89 -15.19 9.64 11.04
CA TRP A 89 -15.67 9.63 9.67
C TRP A 89 -14.50 9.72 8.68
N GLU A 90 -14.30 10.83 7.96
CA GLU A 90 -13.39 10.85 6.80
C GLU A 90 -12.05 11.57 7.03
N ARG A 91 -11.89 12.35 8.11
CA ARG A 91 -10.73 13.23 8.28
C ARG A 91 -9.41 12.49 8.44
N GLY A 92 -9.44 11.39 9.21
CA GLY A 92 -8.28 10.52 9.34
C GLY A 92 -7.83 9.92 8.01
N PRO A 93 -8.72 9.24 7.26
CA PRO A 93 -8.40 8.73 5.93
C PRO A 93 -7.91 9.79 4.94
N TYR A 94 -8.52 10.97 4.86
CA TYR A 94 -8.04 12.04 3.99
C TYR A 94 -6.68 12.61 4.40
N PHE A 95 -6.43 12.72 5.70
CA PHE A 95 -5.10 13.08 6.19
C PHE A 95 -4.04 12.09 5.73
N LEU A 96 -4.32 10.80 5.89
CA LEU A 96 -3.42 9.72 5.48
C LEU A 96 -3.22 9.64 3.96
N ASP A 97 -4.24 9.96 3.16
CA ASP A 97 -4.14 10.00 1.71
C ASP A 97 -3.09 11.02 1.22
N GLY A 98 -2.86 12.07 2.00
CA GLY A 98 -1.76 13.02 1.78
C GLY A 98 -0.45 12.63 2.45
N LEU A 99 -0.50 12.11 3.69
CA LEU A 99 0.69 11.82 4.49
C LEU A 99 1.49 10.63 3.93
N VAL A 100 0.82 9.53 3.54
CA VAL A 100 1.50 8.34 3.03
C VAL A 100 2.37 8.67 1.82
N PRO A 101 1.84 9.25 0.71
CA PRO A 101 2.69 9.57 -0.42
C PRO A 101 3.78 10.59 -0.07
N LEU A 102 3.51 11.57 0.78
CA LEU A 102 4.50 12.56 1.20
C LEU A 102 5.70 11.91 1.89
N ALA A 103 5.44 11.03 2.86
CA ALA A 103 6.47 10.33 3.62
C ALA A 103 7.42 9.50 2.74
N TYR A 104 6.86 8.77 1.79
CA TYR A 104 7.63 7.84 0.96
C TYR A 104 8.24 8.50 -0.29
N LEU A 105 7.65 9.57 -0.81
CA LEU A 105 8.26 10.36 -1.89
C LEU A 105 9.48 11.14 -1.42
N LEU A 106 9.43 11.69 -0.20
CA LEU A 106 10.56 12.38 0.42
C LEU A 106 11.57 11.43 1.06
N ASP A 107 11.18 10.19 1.32
CA ASP A 107 11.96 9.22 2.08
C ASP A 107 12.24 9.71 3.53
N ASP A 108 11.26 10.39 4.13
CA ASP A 108 11.35 11.01 5.46
C ASP A 108 10.95 9.98 6.54
N GLU A 109 11.93 9.53 7.34
CA GLU A 109 11.71 8.51 8.37
C GLU A 109 10.75 8.97 9.47
N ARG A 110 10.78 10.26 9.85
CA ARG A 110 9.82 10.81 10.84
C ARG A 110 8.38 10.69 10.36
N LEU A 111 8.13 11.01 9.08
CA LEU A 111 6.80 10.88 8.49
C LEU A 111 6.40 9.42 8.28
N LYS A 112 7.36 8.54 7.92
CA LYS A 112 7.08 7.10 7.81
C LYS A 112 6.69 6.48 9.15
N ASP A 113 7.35 6.89 10.24
CA ASP A 113 6.97 6.43 11.57
C ASP A 113 5.58 6.95 11.97
N LYS A 114 5.27 8.21 11.67
CA LYS A 114 3.92 8.76 11.83
C LYS A 114 2.88 7.96 11.01
N VAL A 115 3.18 7.61 9.77
CA VAL A 115 2.31 6.74 8.95
C VAL A 115 2.04 5.42 9.65
N LYS A 116 3.06 4.74 10.19
CA LYS A 116 2.90 3.46 10.90
C LYS A 116 1.99 3.60 12.13
N GLU A 117 2.14 4.67 12.92
CA GLU A 117 1.28 4.94 14.08
C GLU A 117 -0.22 5.00 13.72
N TRP A 118 -0.53 5.49 12.52
CA TRP A 118 -1.90 5.56 12.02
C TRP A 118 -2.38 4.27 11.38
N ILE A 119 -1.52 3.60 10.63
CA ILE A 119 -1.88 2.41 9.84
C ILE A 119 -2.08 1.19 10.74
N GLU A 120 -1.29 1.02 11.80
CA GLU A 120 -1.41 -0.13 12.69
C GLU A 120 -2.79 -0.26 13.37
N PRO A 121 -3.39 0.80 13.94
CA PRO A 121 -4.77 0.74 14.44
C PRO A 121 -5.80 0.40 13.35
N ILE A 122 -5.61 0.92 12.13
CA ILE A 122 -6.52 0.64 11.01
C ILE A 122 -6.47 -0.85 10.65
N ILE A 123 -5.28 -1.42 10.46
CA ILE A 123 -5.10 -2.85 10.18
C ILE A 123 -5.68 -3.70 11.32
N SER A 124 -5.36 -3.35 12.56
CA SER A 124 -5.79 -4.09 13.75
C SER A 124 -7.30 -4.03 13.98
N SER A 125 -8.01 -3.05 13.43
CA SER A 125 -9.46 -2.91 13.54
C SER A 125 -10.25 -3.87 12.65
N SER A 126 -9.58 -4.60 11.75
CA SER A 126 -10.23 -5.53 10.82
C SER A 126 -10.91 -6.66 11.57
N THR A 127 -12.21 -6.85 11.31
CA THR A 127 -13.05 -7.88 11.92
C THR A 127 -13.10 -9.14 11.05
N ASP A 128 -13.60 -10.23 11.64
CA ASP A 128 -13.81 -11.48 10.89
C ASP A 128 -14.86 -11.32 9.79
N SER A 129 -15.84 -10.43 9.98
CA SER A 129 -16.83 -10.10 8.94
C SER A 129 -16.26 -9.31 7.76
N GLY A 130 -15.07 -8.74 7.91
CA GLY A 130 -14.41 -7.95 6.88
C GLY A 130 -14.61 -6.43 7.02
N TRP A 131 -15.45 -5.96 7.98
CA TRP A 131 -15.49 -4.55 8.32
C TRP A 131 -14.20 -4.12 9.02
N TYR A 132 -13.76 -2.87 8.85
CA TYR A 132 -12.62 -2.30 9.55
C TYR A 132 -12.82 -0.79 9.81
N GLY A 133 -11.90 -0.19 10.57
CA GLY A 133 -11.97 1.21 10.97
C GLY A 133 -12.77 1.42 12.27
N PRO A 134 -13.11 2.67 12.61
CA PRO A 134 -13.76 3.00 13.87
C PRO A 134 -15.08 2.28 14.07
N ALA A 135 -15.27 1.62 15.22
CA ALA A 135 -16.46 0.82 15.52
C ALA A 135 -17.78 1.65 15.47
N LYS A 136 -17.71 2.95 15.73
CA LYS A 136 -18.87 3.86 15.67
C LYS A 136 -19.18 4.35 14.25
N ASN A 137 -18.26 4.19 13.28
CA ASN A 137 -18.55 4.50 11.89
C ASN A 137 -19.39 3.40 11.25
N LYS A 138 -20.47 3.79 10.58
CA LYS A 138 -21.34 2.88 9.80
C LYS A 138 -21.43 3.26 8.34
N ASP A 139 -20.74 4.32 7.95
CA ASP A 139 -20.68 4.82 6.59
C ASP A 139 -19.54 4.16 5.81
N ARG A 140 -19.82 3.76 4.58
CA ARG A 140 -18.82 3.14 3.68
C ARG A 140 -17.93 4.15 2.98
N TRP A 141 -18.32 5.42 2.95
CA TRP A 141 -17.57 6.47 2.29
C TRP A 141 -16.13 6.61 2.81
N PRO A 142 -15.90 6.74 4.13
CA PRO A 142 -14.53 6.83 4.65
C PRO A 142 -13.67 5.61 4.32
N LEU A 143 -14.28 4.43 4.23
CA LEU A 143 -13.57 3.20 3.91
C LEU A 143 -13.10 3.17 2.44
N ALA A 144 -13.81 3.86 1.53
CA ALA A 144 -13.32 4.00 0.16
C ALA A 144 -11.99 4.76 0.12
N VAL A 145 -11.87 5.84 0.90
CA VAL A 145 -10.60 6.59 1.05
C VAL A 145 -9.55 5.77 1.79
N ALA A 146 -9.94 5.10 2.88
CA ALA A 146 -9.03 4.24 3.65
C ALA A 146 -8.48 3.07 2.82
N ASN A 147 -9.27 2.47 1.92
CA ASN A 147 -8.77 1.45 0.98
C ASN A 147 -7.69 2.00 0.06
N LYS A 148 -7.86 3.25 -0.43
CA LYS A 148 -6.82 3.92 -1.22
C LYS A 148 -5.54 4.11 -0.42
N VAL A 149 -5.66 4.55 0.84
CA VAL A 149 -4.53 4.71 1.76
C VAL A 149 -3.81 3.38 2.01
N LEU A 150 -4.56 2.32 2.32
CA LEU A 150 -3.98 0.99 2.56
C LEU A 150 -3.29 0.44 1.31
N MET A 151 -3.83 0.71 0.11
CA MET A 151 -3.17 0.33 -1.15
C MET A 151 -1.87 1.09 -1.36
N GLN A 152 -1.86 2.42 -1.13
CA GLN A 152 -0.65 3.23 -1.18
C GLN A 152 0.41 2.72 -0.19
N TYR A 153 -0.01 2.40 1.03
CA TYR A 153 0.89 1.85 2.05
C TYR A 153 1.45 0.49 1.65
N TYR A 154 0.62 -0.41 1.12
CA TYR A 154 1.07 -1.69 0.60
C TYR A 154 2.10 -1.54 -0.53
N GLU A 155 1.86 -0.64 -1.49
CA GLU A 155 2.76 -0.38 -2.61
C GLU A 155 4.19 0.03 -2.17
N VAL A 156 4.33 0.72 -1.04
CA VAL A 156 5.63 1.23 -0.56
C VAL A 156 6.27 0.41 0.54
N SER A 157 5.47 -0.30 1.34
CA SER A 157 5.95 -1.08 2.48
C SER A 157 6.06 -2.58 2.19
N GLY A 158 5.25 -3.09 1.24
CA GLY A 158 5.09 -4.53 1.01
C GLY A 158 4.37 -5.25 2.15
N ASP A 159 3.66 -4.55 3.04
CA ASP A 159 2.95 -5.15 4.17
C ASP A 159 1.65 -5.83 3.71
N ASP A 160 1.71 -7.14 3.54
CA ASP A 160 0.58 -7.96 3.09
C ASP A 160 -0.65 -7.86 3.99
N ARG A 161 -0.51 -7.43 5.26
CA ARG A 161 -1.65 -7.24 6.17
C ARG A 161 -2.61 -6.19 5.64
N ALA A 162 -2.09 -5.10 5.06
CA ALA A 162 -2.91 -4.06 4.44
C ALA A 162 -3.74 -4.61 3.27
N LEU A 163 -3.12 -5.43 2.42
CA LEU A 163 -3.80 -6.07 1.30
C LEU A 163 -4.88 -7.06 1.78
N GLU A 164 -4.63 -7.81 2.85
CA GLU A 164 -5.62 -8.74 3.42
C GLU A 164 -6.83 -8.01 4.02
N VAL A 165 -6.65 -6.84 4.66
CA VAL A 165 -7.76 -5.99 5.12
C VAL A 165 -8.63 -5.56 3.93
N ILE A 166 -8.01 -5.08 2.85
CA ILE A 166 -8.73 -4.68 1.63
C ILE A 166 -9.52 -5.85 1.05
N LYS A 167 -8.90 -7.03 0.90
CA LYS A 167 -9.57 -8.23 0.37
C LYS A 167 -10.75 -8.67 1.23
N LYS A 168 -10.61 -8.66 2.56
CA LYS A 168 -11.71 -8.98 3.48
C LYS A 168 -12.86 -7.98 3.32
N TYR A 169 -12.56 -6.69 3.21
CA TYR A 169 -13.57 -5.67 3.02
C TYR A 169 -14.31 -5.80 1.69
N PHE A 170 -13.64 -6.12 0.60
CA PHE A 170 -14.32 -6.36 -0.69
C PHE A 170 -15.21 -7.60 -0.65
N ARG A 171 -14.84 -8.68 0.06
CA ARG A 171 -15.74 -9.82 0.29
C ARG A 171 -16.97 -9.40 1.08
N TYR A 172 -16.78 -8.65 2.17
CA TYR A 172 -17.88 -8.07 2.94
C TYR A 172 -18.82 -7.25 2.07
N LEU A 173 -18.31 -6.38 1.19
CA LEU A 173 -19.15 -5.59 0.28
C LEU A 173 -19.94 -6.45 -0.69
N HIS A 174 -19.35 -7.54 -1.17
CA HIS A 174 -20.02 -8.49 -2.06
C HIS A 174 -21.16 -9.23 -1.37
N GLU A 175 -20.98 -9.60 -0.10
CA GLU A 175 -21.96 -10.32 0.70
C GLU A 175 -23.05 -9.39 1.29
N THR A 176 -22.73 -8.10 1.42
CA THR A 176 -23.64 -7.08 1.97
C THR A 176 -23.78 -5.90 1.01
N PRO A 177 -24.31 -6.11 -0.19
CA PRO A 177 -24.50 -5.01 -1.14
C PRO A 177 -25.38 -3.93 -0.51
N PRO A 178 -25.12 -2.63 -0.79
CA PRO A 178 -26.03 -1.57 -0.34
C PRO A 178 -27.38 -1.72 -1.01
N ASP A 179 -28.44 -1.45 -0.27
CA ASP A 179 -29.77 -1.27 -0.85
C ASP A 179 -29.78 0.01 -1.68
N TRP A 180 -29.36 -0.10 -2.92
CA TRP A 180 -29.58 0.98 -3.88
C TRP A 180 -31.06 0.97 -4.26
N PRO A 181 -31.78 2.08 -4.13
CA PRO A 181 -33.11 2.15 -4.72
C PRO A 181 -33.00 1.80 -6.19
N ASP A 182 -33.79 0.81 -6.64
CA ASP A 182 -33.92 0.49 -8.04
C ASP A 182 -34.19 1.82 -8.78
N LYS A 183 -33.27 2.16 -9.68
CA LYS A 183 -33.52 3.30 -10.56
C LYS A 183 -34.42 2.77 -11.68
N ASP A 184 -35.75 2.87 -11.45
CA ASP A 184 -36.73 2.75 -12.52
C ASP A 184 -36.50 3.82 -13.60
#